data_d21adb87199fa49883ef84cd1df65965
#
_entry.id   d21adb87199fa49883ef84cd1df65965
#
_cell.length_a   1.000
_cell.length_b   1.000
_cell.length_c   1.000
_cell.angle_alpha   90.00
_cell.angle_beta   90.00
_cell.angle_gamma   90.00
#
_symmetry.space_group_name_H-M   'P 1'
#
loop_
_entity.id
_entity.type
_entity.pdbx_description
1 polymer ?
#
loop_
_entity_poly.entity_id
_entity_poly.type
_entity_poly.pdbx_seq_one_letter_code
_entity_poly.pdbx_strand_id
1 'polypeptide(L)'
;MSNKQGVLLVNLGSPESTDPKDVKMYLREFLMDKHVIDVPYWKRWLLIEGIILNTRPKKSAAAYKKIWWEEGSPLIVLSQRVFEKVRKKVDKPMELAMRYGKMSIEKGLTNLFTKNPELEEVKMIPLYPHFAKASTHTVIEKVEEVMKEKFPTKKLTYLQSFYNEENYINAQSKLLGEHLKEDYDHLLFSYHGIPERHLTKLDPTGEHCLKCENCCEVPKKAAHAVCYRHQVFQTTKLIVEKLGIPEDKYSVSFQSRLAGTPWLKPYTDFEIERLAHEGKKKLVILSPAFVSDCLETLEELGMEGKDEFLEAGGEKYTLVPCLNEREDWVETLAGYCRN
;
A
#
# COMPACT_ATOMS: atom_id res chain seq x y z
N MET A 1 -6.48 -9.57 33.56
CA MET A 1 -5.55 -8.42 33.61
C MET A 1 -6.18 -7.34 32.76
N SER A 2 -6.33 -6.13 33.26
CA SER A 2 -6.84 -4.99 32.47
C SER A 2 -5.92 -4.81 31.26
N ASN A 3 -6.47 -4.85 30.06
CA ASN A 3 -5.69 -4.74 28.84
C ASN A 3 -5.39 -3.24 28.62
N LYS A 4 -4.23 -2.78 29.10
CA LYS A 4 -3.81 -1.38 29.08
C LYS A 4 -3.20 -0.96 27.71
N GLN A 5 -3.38 -1.79 26.69
CA GLN A 5 -2.92 -1.53 25.33
C GLN A 5 -4.11 -1.24 24.42
N GLY A 6 -4.08 -0.10 23.74
CA GLY A 6 -4.99 0.20 22.63
C GLY A 6 -4.36 -0.14 21.27
N VAL A 7 -5.17 -0.11 20.22
CA VAL A 7 -4.72 -0.37 18.84
C VAL A 7 -5.07 0.80 17.93
N LEU A 8 -4.12 1.23 17.12
CA LEU A 8 -4.32 2.22 16.07
C LEU A 8 -4.06 1.57 14.70
N LEU A 9 -5.09 1.40 13.89
CA LEU A 9 -4.93 1.04 12.48
C LEU A 9 -4.66 2.29 11.66
N VAL A 10 -3.69 2.25 10.73
CA VAL A 10 -3.35 3.41 9.91
C VAL A 10 -3.28 3.02 8.44
N ASN A 11 -4.04 3.74 7.61
CA ASN A 11 -3.94 3.65 6.15
C ASN A 11 -3.48 4.99 5.56
N LEU A 12 -3.35 5.07 4.22
CA LEU A 12 -2.77 6.22 3.52
C LEU A 12 -3.65 7.48 3.65
N GLY A 13 -4.92 7.32 3.38
CA GLY A 13 -5.85 8.43 3.25
C GLY A 13 -6.24 8.73 1.81
N SER A 14 -7.13 9.68 1.65
CA SER A 14 -7.72 10.07 0.39
C SER A 14 -8.22 11.51 0.47
N PRO A 15 -8.46 12.20 -0.67
CA PRO A 15 -9.14 13.49 -0.67
C PRO A 15 -10.52 13.41 -0.01
N GLU A 16 -11.02 14.53 0.49
CA GLU A 16 -12.34 14.64 1.12
C GLU A 16 -13.50 14.51 0.11
N SER A 17 -13.25 14.95 -1.10
CA SER A 17 -14.19 14.86 -2.22
C SER A 17 -13.43 14.81 -3.54
N THR A 18 -14.18 14.69 -4.63
CA THR A 18 -13.64 14.80 -6.00
C THR A 18 -13.53 16.26 -6.49
N ASP A 19 -13.75 17.27 -5.61
CA ASP A 19 -13.50 18.65 -5.97
C ASP A 19 -11.98 18.89 -6.15
N PRO A 20 -11.55 19.53 -7.23
CA PRO A 20 -10.14 19.83 -7.44
C PRO A 20 -9.44 20.57 -6.30
N LYS A 21 -10.18 21.33 -5.46
CA LYS A 21 -9.62 22.02 -4.29
C LYS A 21 -9.26 21.03 -3.19
N ASP A 22 -10.15 20.06 -2.89
CA ASP A 22 -9.91 19.02 -1.89
C ASP A 22 -8.79 18.08 -2.33
N VAL A 23 -8.80 17.70 -3.61
CA VAL A 23 -7.71 16.93 -4.21
C VAL A 23 -6.38 17.68 -4.15
N LYS A 24 -6.38 19.00 -4.38
CA LYS A 24 -5.19 19.84 -4.26
C LYS A 24 -4.65 19.87 -2.83
N MET A 25 -5.52 19.98 -1.82
CA MET A 25 -5.11 19.94 -0.41
C MET A 25 -4.49 18.59 -0.05
N TYR A 26 -5.13 17.50 -0.42
CA TYR A 26 -4.60 16.14 -0.21
C TYR A 26 -3.25 15.94 -0.91
N LEU A 27 -3.13 16.27 -2.18
CA LEU A 27 -1.88 16.16 -2.94
C LEU A 27 -0.77 17.01 -2.33
N ARG A 28 -1.08 18.21 -1.80
CA ARG A 28 -0.10 19.04 -1.11
C ARG A 28 0.44 18.33 0.13
N GLU A 29 -0.41 17.83 1.01
CA GLU A 29 -0.02 17.13 2.22
C GLU A 29 0.83 15.89 1.90
N PHE A 30 0.35 15.07 0.97
CA PHE A 30 1.00 13.83 0.54
C PHE A 30 2.37 14.08 -0.12
N LEU A 31 2.45 14.97 -1.11
CA LEU A 31 3.68 15.17 -1.87
C LEU A 31 4.70 16.04 -1.13
N MET A 32 4.27 16.88 -0.17
CA MET A 32 5.17 17.64 0.69
C MET A 32 5.86 16.77 1.76
N ASP A 33 5.45 15.52 1.92
CA ASP A 33 6.17 14.60 2.79
C ASP A 33 7.58 14.31 2.26
N LYS A 34 8.58 14.46 3.15
CA LYS A 34 10.01 14.23 2.82
C LYS A 34 10.33 12.78 2.47
N HIS A 35 9.44 11.83 2.86
CA HIS A 35 9.58 10.41 2.57
C HIS A 35 8.92 10.01 1.25
N VAL A 36 8.02 10.84 0.73
CA VAL A 36 7.39 10.66 -0.59
C VAL A 36 8.26 11.30 -1.66
N ILE A 37 8.56 12.60 -1.52
CA ILE A 37 9.49 13.30 -2.42
C ILE A 37 10.75 13.69 -1.62
N ASP A 38 11.73 12.81 -1.65
CA ASP A 38 12.95 12.86 -0.81
C ASP A 38 14.05 13.77 -1.38
N VAL A 39 13.67 15.01 -1.71
CA VAL A 39 14.59 16.08 -2.11
C VAL A 39 14.62 17.19 -1.06
N PRO A 40 15.61 18.08 -1.03
CA PRO A 40 15.64 19.23 -0.14
C PRO A 40 14.33 20.03 -0.16
N TYR A 41 13.91 20.56 1.00
CA TYR A 41 12.61 21.21 1.19
C TYR A 41 12.30 22.27 0.12
N TRP A 42 13.25 23.16 -0.19
CA TRP A 42 13.05 24.23 -1.17
C TRP A 42 12.82 23.70 -2.60
N LYS A 43 13.52 22.62 -3.01
CA LYS A 43 13.30 21.97 -4.31
C LYS A 43 11.92 21.31 -4.35
N ARG A 44 11.56 20.62 -3.27
CA ARG A 44 10.25 19.99 -3.12
C ARG A 44 9.15 21.02 -3.18
N TRP A 45 9.30 22.13 -2.45
CA TRP A 45 8.33 23.23 -2.45
C TRP A 45 8.14 23.81 -3.85
N LEU A 46 9.22 24.14 -4.56
CA LEU A 46 9.14 24.65 -5.93
C LEU A 46 8.48 23.66 -6.90
N LEU A 47 8.81 22.38 -6.82
CA LEU A 47 8.22 21.35 -7.66
C LEU A 47 6.71 21.21 -7.38
N ILE A 48 6.33 21.18 -6.12
CA ILE A 48 4.94 20.91 -5.73
C ILE A 48 4.08 22.16 -5.93
N GLU A 49 4.41 23.30 -5.31
CA GLU A 49 3.60 24.51 -5.39
C GLU A 49 3.69 25.17 -6.79
N GLY A 50 4.88 25.16 -7.41
CA GLY A 50 5.11 25.79 -8.70
C GLY A 50 4.58 25.00 -9.90
N ILE A 51 4.62 23.67 -9.84
CA ILE A 51 4.29 22.83 -11.00
C ILE A 51 3.12 21.89 -10.70
N ILE A 52 3.30 20.95 -9.76
CA ILE A 52 2.37 19.82 -9.60
C ILE A 52 0.97 20.30 -9.21
N LEU A 53 0.86 21.17 -8.21
CA LEU A 53 -0.43 21.66 -7.71
C LEU A 53 -1.15 22.65 -8.64
N ASN A 54 -0.52 23.06 -9.73
CA ASN A 54 -1.14 23.88 -10.77
C ASN A 54 -1.64 23.03 -11.95
N THR A 55 -1.11 21.82 -12.13
CA THR A 55 -1.41 20.97 -13.29
C THR A 55 -2.18 19.69 -12.94
N ARG A 56 -1.80 19.03 -11.86
CA ARG A 56 -2.32 17.69 -11.49
C ARG A 56 -3.71 17.66 -10.83
N PRO A 57 -4.15 18.64 -10.02
CA PRO A 57 -5.38 18.47 -9.23
C PRO A 57 -6.62 18.18 -10.06
N LYS A 58 -6.79 18.83 -11.22
CA LYS A 58 -7.92 18.59 -12.12
C LYS A 58 -7.90 17.18 -12.71
N LYS A 59 -6.73 16.72 -13.16
CA LYS A 59 -6.57 15.36 -13.70
C LYS A 59 -6.83 14.32 -12.63
N SER A 60 -6.23 14.45 -11.44
CA SER A 60 -6.44 13.54 -10.33
C SER A 60 -7.89 13.56 -9.83
N ALA A 61 -8.55 14.72 -9.79
CA ALA A 61 -9.97 14.84 -9.44
C ALA A 61 -10.86 14.08 -10.43
N ALA A 62 -10.56 14.13 -11.73
CA ALA A 62 -11.28 13.37 -12.75
C ALA A 62 -11.10 11.86 -12.55
N ALA A 63 -9.88 11.39 -12.22
CA ALA A 63 -9.61 10.01 -11.91
C ALA A 63 -10.36 9.54 -10.64
N TYR A 64 -10.28 10.31 -9.56
CA TYR A 64 -11.08 10.02 -8.35
C TYR A 64 -12.57 9.95 -8.64
N LYS A 65 -13.11 10.83 -9.50
CA LYS A 65 -14.54 10.84 -9.86
C LYS A 65 -14.99 9.54 -10.53
N LYS A 66 -14.13 8.87 -11.28
CA LYS A 66 -14.45 7.58 -11.93
C LYS A 66 -14.72 6.46 -10.93
N ILE A 67 -14.06 6.49 -9.77
CA ILE A 67 -14.10 5.42 -8.77
C ILE A 67 -14.89 5.79 -7.50
N TRP A 68 -15.36 7.03 -7.40
CA TRP A 68 -15.98 7.55 -6.18
C TRP A 68 -17.32 6.91 -5.89
N TRP A 69 -17.54 6.45 -4.67
CA TRP A 69 -18.80 5.87 -4.21
C TRP A 69 -19.71 6.94 -3.59
N GLU A 70 -20.99 6.61 -3.38
CA GLU A 70 -21.93 7.51 -2.69
C GLU A 70 -21.47 7.84 -1.26
N GLU A 71 -20.86 6.86 -0.57
CA GLU A 71 -20.32 7.03 0.79
C GLU A 71 -18.98 7.76 0.82
N GLY A 72 -18.27 7.93 -0.32
CA GLY A 72 -16.97 8.58 -0.39
C GLY A 72 -15.90 7.80 -1.14
N SER A 73 -14.64 8.09 -0.80
CA SER A 73 -13.49 7.37 -1.36
C SER A 73 -13.52 5.88 -1.02
N PRO A 74 -13.37 4.96 -2.00
CA PRO A 74 -13.31 3.52 -1.74
C PRO A 74 -12.30 3.14 -0.64
N LEU A 75 -11.10 3.72 -0.66
CA LEU A 75 -10.09 3.46 0.36
C LEU A 75 -10.57 3.77 1.78
N ILE A 76 -11.24 4.90 1.97
CA ILE A 76 -11.77 5.32 3.28
C ILE A 76 -12.91 4.41 3.70
N VAL A 77 -13.89 4.20 2.81
CA VAL A 77 -15.07 3.37 3.09
C VAL A 77 -14.68 1.93 3.43
N LEU A 78 -13.81 1.32 2.62
CA LEU A 78 -13.32 -0.05 2.86
C LEU A 78 -12.51 -0.14 4.14
N SER A 79 -11.61 0.84 4.41
CA SER A 79 -10.86 0.86 5.68
C SER A 79 -11.78 0.96 6.89
N GLN A 80 -12.85 1.76 6.83
CA GLN A 80 -13.84 1.87 7.90
C GLN A 80 -14.63 0.57 8.07
N ARG A 81 -15.08 -0.06 6.99
CA ARG A 81 -15.80 -1.32 7.03
C ARG A 81 -14.95 -2.46 7.62
N VAL A 82 -13.68 -2.57 7.19
CA VAL A 82 -12.72 -3.52 7.77
C VAL A 82 -12.52 -3.23 9.26
N PHE A 83 -12.29 -1.97 9.63
CA PHE A 83 -12.11 -1.57 11.03
C PHE A 83 -13.30 -1.98 11.89
N GLU A 84 -14.54 -1.74 11.44
CA GLU A 84 -15.74 -2.12 12.19
C GLU A 84 -15.90 -3.64 12.36
N LYS A 85 -15.48 -4.43 11.35
CA LYS A 85 -15.48 -5.90 11.47
C LYS A 85 -14.39 -6.38 12.44
N VAL A 86 -13.18 -5.83 12.35
CA VAL A 86 -12.06 -6.19 13.24
C VAL A 86 -12.36 -5.81 14.68
N ARG A 87 -12.92 -4.60 14.92
CA ARG A 87 -13.26 -4.12 16.26
C ARG A 87 -14.22 -5.03 17.02
N LYS A 88 -15.11 -5.73 16.30
CA LYS A 88 -16.04 -6.72 16.91
C LYS A 88 -15.35 -7.99 17.36
N LYS A 89 -14.10 -8.25 16.93
CA LYS A 89 -13.32 -9.46 17.19
C LYS A 89 -12.15 -9.24 18.17
N VAL A 90 -11.98 -8.00 18.64
CA VAL A 90 -10.82 -7.61 19.46
C VAL A 90 -11.31 -6.87 20.71
N ASP A 91 -10.95 -7.39 21.89
CA ASP A 91 -11.33 -6.81 23.18
C ASP A 91 -10.38 -5.69 23.64
N LYS A 92 -9.78 -4.95 22.72
CA LYS A 92 -8.94 -3.79 23.01
C LYS A 92 -9.60 -2.54 22.45
N PRO A 93 -9.45 -1.37 23.12
CA PRO A 93 -9.82 -0.10 22.51
C PRO A 93 -9.08 0.13 21.19
N MET A 94 -9.82 0.53 20.16
CA MET A 94 -9.26 0.68 18.80
C MET A 94 -9.71 1.98 18.16
N GLU A 95 -8.84 2.57 17.36
CA GLU A 95 -9.15 3.68 16.46
C GLU A 95 -8.54 3.44 15.07
N LEU A 96 -9.17 4.04 14.05
CA LEU A 96 -8.67 4.08 12.67
C LEU A 96 -8.20 5.49 12.35
N ALA A 97 -7.04 5.59 11.74
CA ALA A 97 -6.49 6.86 11.27
C ALA A 97 -5.93 6.74 9.86
N MET A 98 -5.71 7.91 9.24
CA MET A 98 -5.09 8.04 7.93
C MET A 98 -3.79 8.85 8.08
N ARG A 99 -2.79 8.50 7.26
CA ARG A 99 -1.54 9.27 7.25
C ARG A 99 -1.77 10.70 6.74
N TYR A 100 -2.67 10.85 5.78
CA TYR A 100 -3.04 12.11 5.15
C TYR A 100 -4.54 12.33 5.17
N GLY A 101 -4.98 13.59 5.28
CA GLY A 101 -6.38 13.98 5.30
C GLY A 101 -7.02 14.07 6.68
N LYS A 102 -8.34 14.21 6.75
CA LYS A 102 -9.08 14.58 7.97
C LYS A 102 -9.06 13.55 9.10
N MET A 103 -8.94 12.26 8.77
CA MET A 103 -8.82 11.20 9.78
C MET A 103 -7.38 11.06 10.27
N SER A 104 -6.76 12.15 10.69
CA SER A 104 -5.33 12.22 11.00
C SER A 104 -4.91 11.29 12.14
N ILE A 105 -3.64 10.86 12.11
CA ILE A 105 -2.99 10.09 13.20
C ILE A 105 -3.15 10.79 14.55
N GLU A 106 -2.97 12.10 14.58
CA GLU A 106 -3.13 12.89 15.80
C GLU A 106 -4.54 12.78 16.37
N LYS A 107 -5.57 12.89 15.51
CA LYS A 107 -6.97 12.76 15.94
C LYS A 107 -7.27 11.33 16.42
N GLY A 108 -6.77 10.31 15.73
CA GLY A 108 -6.92 8.91 16.13
C GLY A 108 -6.32 8.64 17.51
N LEU A 109 -5.07 9.05 17.75
CA LEU A 109 -4.40 8.90 19.05
C LEU A 109 -5.11 9.70 20.17
N THR A 110 -5.53 10.93 19.87
CA THR A 110 -6.27 11.76 20.84
C THR A 110 -7.58 11.08 21.22
N ASN A 111 -8.36 10.60 20.26
CA ASN A 111 -9.60 9.88 20.54
C ASN A 111 -9.34 8.63 21.38
N LEU A 112 -8.33 7.83 21.03
CA LEU A 112 -7.99 6.59 21.70
C LEU A 112 -7.68 6.83 23.20
N PHE A 113 -6.78 7.75 23.51
CA PHE A 113 -6.35 8.02 24.88
C PHE A 113 -7.36 8.85 25.69
N THR A 114 -8.15 9.73 25.05
CA THR A 114 -9.17 10.50 25.74
C THR A 114 -10.36 9.63 26.17
N LYS A 115 -10.79 8.72 25.30
CA LYS A 115 -11.87 7.76 25.61
C LYS A 115 -11.44 6.67 26.58
N ASN A 116 -10.14 6.38 26.66
CA ASN A 116 -9.58 5.29 27.46
C ASN A 116 -8.32 5.77 28.19
N PRO A 117 -8.46 6.62 29.22
CA PRO A 117 -7.33 7.23 29.93
C PRO A 117 -6.43 6.23 30.65
N GLU A 118 -6.96 5.05 30.97
CA GLU A 118 -6.25 3.93 31.62
C GLU A 118 -5.22 3.26 30.71
N LEU A 119 -5.26 3.47 29.40
CA LEU A 119 -4.28 2.90 28.47
C LEU A 119 -2.87 3.42 28.78
N GLU A 120 -1.91 2.52 28.81
CA GLU A 120 -0.48 2.79 28.99
C GLU A 120 0.32 2.68 27.70
N GLU A 121 -0.28 1.98 26.71
CA GLU A 121 0.40 1.65 25.46
C GLU A 121 -0.56 1.72 24.26
N VAL A 122 -0.03 2.04 23.10
CA VAL A 122 -0.71 1.86 21.82
C VAL A 122 0.14 0.98 20.90
N LYS A 123 -0.52 -0.02 20.27
CA LYS A 123 0.04 -0.78 19.16
C LYS A 123 -0.45 -0.20 17.85
N MET A 124 0.43 0.33 17.04
CA MET A 124 0.13 0.82 15.72
C MET A 124 0.33 -0.27 14.67
N ILE A 125 -0.65 -0.42 13.76
CA ILE A 125 -0.62 -1.37 12.65
C ILE A 125 -0.86 -0.60 11.36
N PRO A 126 0.18 -0.37 10.56
CA PRO A 126 0.04 0.23 9.25
C PRO A 126 -0.56 -0.81 8.28
N LEU A 127 -1.55 -0.41 7.51
CA LEU A 127 -2.24 -1.30 6.56
C LEU A 127 -1.46 -1.42 5.24
N TYR A 128 -0.13 -1.57 5.36
CA TYR A 128 0.80 -1.82 4.25
C TYR A 128 1.58 -3.10 4.53
N PRO A 129 1.45 -4.13 3.67
CA PRO A 129 2.17 -5.39 3.88
C PRO A 129 3.70 -5.22 3.83
N HIS A 130 4.17 -4.36 2.94
CA HIS A 130 5.58 -4.18 2.63
C HIS A 130 6.13 -2.89 3.24
N PHE A 131 7.35 -2.95 3.75
CA PHE A 131 8.04 -1.78 4.28
C PHE A 131 8.54 -0.87 3.16
N ALA A 132 8.03 0.34 3.09
CA ALA A 132 8.54 1.38 2.20
C ALA A 132 8.67 2.72 2.93
N LYS A 133 9.62 3.55 2.47
CA LYS A 133 9.86 4.87 3.06
C LYS A 133 8.64 5.77 2.95
N ALA A 134 7.98 5.75 1.78
CA ALA A 134 6.82 6.59 1.48
C ALA A 134 5.47 6.07 2.06
N SER A 135 5.45 4.91 2.72
CA SER A 135 4.26 4.34 3.35
C SER A 135 4.49 4.02 4.82
N THR A 136 5.02 2.85 5.15
CA THR A 136 5.20 2.40 6.53
C THR A 136 6.08 3.34 7.36
N HIS A 137 7.23 3.76 6.82
CA HIS A 137 8.18 4.58 7.57
C HIS A 137 7.63 5.97 7.91
N THR A 138 6.96 6.64 6.96
CA THR A 138 6.36 7.95 7.24
C THR A 138 5.21 7.87 8.26
N VAL A 139 4.46 6.75 8.29
CA VAL A 139 3.44 6.50 9.31
C VAL A 139 4.09 6.34 10.68
N ILE A 140 5.13 5.50 10.80
CA ILE A 140 5.88 5.29 12.05
C ILE A 140 6.39 6.63 12.58
N GLU A 141 7.12 7.39 11.76
CA GLU A 141 7.68 8.70 12.16
C GLU A 141 6.58 9.66 12.64
N LYS A 142 5.44 9.72 11.93
CA LYS A 142 4.33 10.61 12.33
C LYS A 142 3.67 10.19 13.63
N VAL A 143 3.50 8.88 13.87
CA VAL A 143 2.99 8.38 15.15
C VAL A 143 3.96 8.69 16.28
N GLU A 144 5.27 8.45 16.09
CA GLU A 144 6.31 8.77 17.08
C GLU A 144 6.35 10.26 17.41
N GLU A 145 6.23 11.15 16.41
CA GLU A 145 6.15 12.60 16.59
C GLU A 145 4.98 12.99 17.50
N VAL A 146 3.76 12.51 17.17
CA VAL A 146 2.55 12.82 17.94
C VAL A 146 2.62 12.23 19.35
N MET A 147 3.10 10.99 19.48
CA MET A 147 3.27 10.34 20.79
C MET A 147 4.24 11.12 21.67
N LYS A 148 5.38 11.54 21.14
CA LYS A 148 6.38 12.33 21.86
C LYS A 148 5.83 13.69 22.30
N GLU A 149 5.06 14.36 21.45
CA GLU A 149 4.53 15.69 21.72
C GLU A 149 3.36 15.67 22.71
N LYS A 150 2.39 14.76 22.50
CA LYS A 150 1.11 14.80 23.23
C LYS A 150 0.94 13.71 24.28
N PHE A 151 1.65 12.59 24.14
CA PHE A 151 1.50 11.43 25.01
C PHE A 151 2.85 10.85 25.48
N PRO A 152 3.78 11.70 26.00
CA PRO A 152 5.17 11.30 26.28
C PRO A 152 5.33 10.20 27.33
N THR A 153 4.29 9.94 28.13
CA THR A 153 4.29 8.89 29.17
C THR A 153 3.73 7.54 28.65
N LYS A 154 3.13 7.54 27.47
CA LYS A 154 2.53 6.35 26.88
C LYS A 154 3.56 5.61 25.99
N LYS A 155 3.49 4.28 25.96
CA LYS A 155 4.37 3.46 25.14
C LYS A 155 3.80 3.29 23.72
N LEU A 156 4.69 3.18 22.75
CA LEU A 156 4.37 2.86 21.36
C LEU A 156 5.03 1.55 20.97
N THR A 157 4.24 0.63 20.41
CA THR A 157 4.72 -0.53 19.67
C THR A 157 4.10 -0.53 18.27
N TYR A 158 4.70 -1.20 17.29
CA TYR A 158 4.15 -1.26 15.95
C TYR A 158 4.54 -2.52 15.19
N LEU A 159 3.68 -2.90 14.24
CA LEU A 159 3.97 -3.93 13.25
C LEU A 159 4.68 -3.26 12.06
N GLN A 160 5.94 -3.59 11.83
CA GLN A 160 6.72 -2.94 10.76
C GLN A 160 6.30 -3.38 9.36
N SER A 161 6.02 -4.66 9.16
CA SER A 161 5.58 -5.26 7.90
C SER A 161 5.00 -6.64 8.16
N PHE A 162 4.20 -7.14 7.24
CA PHE A 162 3.60 -8.48 7.32
C PHE A 162 3.57 -9.22 5.96
N TYR A 163 4.49 -8.82 5.06
CA TYR A 163 4.59 -9.29 3.68
C TYR A 163 4.74 -10.82 3.52
N ASN A 164 5.28 -11.50 4.51
CA ASN A 164 5.52 -12.94 4.54
C ASN A 164 4.79 -13.66 5.69
N GLU A 165 3.89 -12.98 6.39
CA GLU A 165 3.08 -13.60 7.44
C GLU A 165 2.13 -14.63 6.84
N GLU A 166 2.10 -15.83 7.43
CA GLU A 166 1.39 -16.99 6.89
C GLU A 166 -0.09 -16.70 6.63
N ASN A 167 -0.77 -16.05 7.57
CA ASN A 167 -2.20 -15.77 7.45
C ASN A 167 -2.50 -14.74 6.33
N TYR A 168 -1.61 -13.74 6.15
CA TYR A 168 -1.72 -12.80 5.05
C TYR A 168 -1.51 -13.50 3.69
N ILE A 169 -0.48 -14.35 3.58
CA ILE A 169 -0.24 -15.13 2.36
C ILE A 169 -1.40 -16.09 2.08
N ASN A 170 -1.98 -16.72 3.11
CA ASN A 170 -3.16 -17.57 2.97
C ASN A 170 -4.36 -16.81 2.41
N ALA A 171 -4.64 -15.61 2.94
CA ALA A 171 -5.75 -14.78 2.46
C ALA A 171 -5.54 -14.35 1.00
N GLN A 172 -4.33 -13.91 0.63
CA GLN A 172 -3.98 -13.54 -0.75
C GLN A 172 -4.08 -14.74 -1.70
N SER A 173 -3.53 -15.88 -1.30
CA SER A 173 -3.55 -17.10 -2.14
C SER A 173 -4.97 -17.62 -2.34
N LYS A 174 -5.81 -17.60 -1.31
CA LYS A 174 -7.22 -18.01 -1.42
C LYS A 174 -7.99 -17.09 -2.35
N LEU A 175 -7.85 -15.78 -2.19
CA LEU A 175 -8.47 -14.79 -3.07
C LEU A 175 -8.04 -15.00 -4.54
N LEU A 176 -6.73 -15.09 -4.79
CA LEU A 176 -6.20 -15.32 -6.13
C LEU A 176 -6.71 -16.64 -6.71
N GLY A 177 -6.68 -17.75 -5.94
CA GLY A 177 -7.16 -19.05 -6.39
C GLY A 177 -8.64 -19.07 -6.80
N GLU A 178 -9.47 -18.21 -6.20
CA GLU A 178 -10.87 -18.03 -6.62
C GLU A 178 -10.99 -17.44 -8.05
N HIS A 179 -10.02 -16.60 -8.45
CA HIS A 179 -9.99 -15.94 -9.77
C HIS A 179 -9.21 -16.73 -10.84
N LEU A 180 -8.38 -17.71 -10.44
CA LEU A 180 -7.65 -18.58 -11.35
C LEU A 180 -8.41 -19.88 -11.74
N LYS A 181 -9.69 -20.02 -11.36
CA LYS A 181 -10.53 -21.16 -11.74
C LYS A 181 -10.82 -21.20 -13.23
N GLU A 182 -10.83 -20.05 -13.88
CA GLU A 182 -10.96 -19.93 -15.32
C GLU A 182 -9.57 -19.95 -15.96
N ASP A 183 -9.52 -20.37 -17.23
CA ASP A 183 -8.29 -20.40 -18.02
C ASP A 183 -7.70 -19.00 -18.18
N TYR A 184 -6.38 -18.88 -17.98
CA TYR A 184 -5.60 -17.65 -18.14
C TYR A 184 -4.24 -17.95 -18.80
N ASP A 185 -3.73 -16.98 -19.56
CA ASP A 185 -2.44 -17.12 -20.22
C ASP A 185 -1.29 -16.65 -19.34
N HIS A 186 -1.52 -15.58 -18.54
CA HIS A 186 -0.50 -15.02 -17.68
C HIS A 186 -1.09 -14.33 -16.45
N LEU A 187 -0.37 -14.40 -15.32
CA LEU A 187 -0.65 -13.71 -14.08
C LEU A 187 0.40 -12.61 -13.87
N LEU A 188 -0.02 -11.35 -13.81
CA LEU A 188 0.84 -10.22 -13.52
C LEU A 188 0.65 -9.74 -12.09
N PHE A 189 1.72 -9.83 -11.29
CA PHE A 189 1.76 -9.20 -9.98
C PHE A 189 2.20 -7.75 -10.15
N SER A 190 1.29 -6.80 -9.93
CA SER A 190 1.58 -5.37 -10.00
C SER A 190 1.72 -4.77 -8.60
N TYR A 191 2.87 -4.16 -8.32
CA TYR A 191 3.14 -3.49 -7.07
C TYR A 191 3.33 -2.00 -7.31
N HIS A 192 3.06 -1.16 -6.31
CA HIS A 192 3.37 0.26 -6.46
C HIS A 192 4.87 0.46 -6.61
N GLY A 193 5.30 1.16 -7.65
CA GLY A 193 6.69 1.51 -7.89
C GLY A 193 7.22 2.46 -6.82
N ILE A 194 8.52 2.38 -6.56
CA ILE A 194 9.23 3.35 -5.74
C ILE A 194 10.54 3.76 -6.43
N PRO A 195 11.07 4.97 -6.16
CA PRO A 195 12.37 5.37 -6.67
C PRO A 195 13.47 4.41 -6.17
N GLU A 196 14.37 3.97 -7.07
CA GLU A 196 15.49 3.08 -6.73
C GLU A 196 16.36 3.63 -5.60
N ARG A 197 16.53 4.95 -5.53
CA ARG A 197 17.28 5.62 -4.46
C ARG A 197 16.66 5.41 -3.06
N HIS A 198 15.36 5.08 -2.94
CA HIS A 198 14.77 4.76 -1.65
C HIS A 198 15.33 3.46 -1.10
N LEU A 199 15.58 2.46 -1.97
CA LEU A 199 16.20 1.19 -1.55
C LEU A 199 17.64 1.39 -1.13
N THR A 200 18.45 2.10 -1.94
CA THR A 200 19.86 2.32 -1.65
C THR A 200 20.11 3.18 -0.42
N LYS A 201 19.22 4.14 -0.13
CA LYS A 201 19.27 4.97 1.08
C LYS A 201 18.85 4.26 2.36
N LEU A 202 17.98 3.25 2.25
CA LEU A 202 17.50 2.46 3.39
C LEU A 202 18.39 1.26 3.69
N ASP A 203 19.25 0.85 2.76
CA ASP A 203 20.18 -0.26 2.95
C ASP A 203 21.20 0.07 4.04
N PRO A 204 21.12 -0.56 5.22
CA PRO A 204 22.01 -0.28 6.34
C PRO A 204 23.45 -0.75 6.08
N THR A 205 23.64 -1.60 5.07
CA THR A 205 24.97 -2.09 4.68
C THR A 205 25.65 -1.17 3.66
N GLY A 206 24.84 -0.36 2.94
CA GLY A 206 25.32 0.56 1.92
C GLY A 206 25.87 -0.08 0.63
N GLU A 207 25.88 -1.41 0.53
CA GLU A 207 26.55 -2.15 -0.56
C GLU A 207 25.71 -3.29 -1.16
N HIS A 208 24.48 -3.51 -0.71
CA HIS A 208 23.66 -4.64 -1.11
C HIS A 208 22.54 -4.28 -2.09
N CYS A 209 21.60 -3.42 -1.68
CA CYS A 209 20.40 -3.14 -2.48
C CYS A 209 20.74 -2.45 -3.81
N LEU A 210 20.40 -3.10 -4.94
CA LEU A 210 20.70 -2.68 -6.31
C LEU A 210 22.20 -2.53 -6.63
N LYS A 211 23.08 -3.10 -5.80
CA LYS A 211 24.54 -3.04 -5.97
C LYS A 211 25.20 -4.39 -6.21
N CYS A 212 24.49 -5.47 -5.99
CA CYS A 212 24.91 -6.81 -6.38
C CYS A 212 23.82 -7.47 -7.24
N GLU A 213 24.26 -8.37 -8.10
CA GLU A 213 23.38 -9.20 -8.92
C GLU A 213 22.47 -10.03 -8.01
N ASN A 214 21.19 -10.16 -8.37
CA ASN A 214 20.20 -10.91 -7.60
C ASN A 214 20.12 -10.55 -6.11
N CYS A 215 20.32 -9.27 -5.77
CA CYS A 215 20.40 -8.80 -4.38
C CYS A 215 19.19 -9.18 -3.52
N CYS A 216 18.02 -9.44 -4.12
CA CYS A 216 16.83 -9.89 -3.40
C CYS A 216 16.88 -11.37 -3.01
N GLU A 217 17.74 -12.17 -3.63
CA GLU A 217 17.92 -13.62 -3.40
C GLU A 217 19.14 -13.90 -2.54
N VAL A 218 20.23 -13.13 -2.74
CA VAL A 218 21.46 -13.25 -1.94
C VAL A 218 21.18 -12.85 -0.50
N PRO A 219 21.35 -13.77 0.48
CA PRO A 219 20.98 -13.51 1.86
C PRO A 219 21.69 -12.31 2.49
N LYS A 220 20.96 -11.31 2.91
CA LYS A 220 21.45 -10.13 3.66
C LYS A 220 20.37 -9.62 4.61
N LYS A 221 20.21 -10.29 5.75
CA LYS A 221 19.11 -10.06 6.69
C LYS A 221 18.87 -8.59 7.02
N ALA A 222 19.92 -7.81 7.27
CA ALA A 222 19.77 -6.39 7.62
C ALA A 222 19.19 -5.55 6.47
N ALA A 223 19.65 -5.79 5.22
CA ALA A 223 19.14 -5.11 4.05
C ALA A 223 17.70 -5.57 3.72
N HIS A 224 17.44 -6.88 3.75
CA HIS A 224 16.13 -7.45 3.43
C HIS A 224 15.03 -7.00 4.39
N ALA A 225 15.33 -6.77 5.66
CA ALA A 225 14.37 -6.29 6.65
C ALA A 225 13.70 -4.95 6.26
N VAL A 226 14.38 -4.13 5.47
CA VAL A 226 13.91 -2.80 5.03
C VAL A 226 13.84 -2.65 3.51
N CYS A 227 14.13 -3.71 2.75
CA CYS A 227 14.13 -3.67 1.29
C CYS A 227 12.75 -4.00 0.73
N TYR A 228 12.02 -2.99 0.26
CA TYR A 228 10.72 -3.15 -0.39
C TYR A 228 10.73 -4.17 -1.53
N ARG A 229 11.74 -4.10 -2.43
CA ARG A 229 11.85 -4.99 -3.58
C ARG A 229 12.00 -6.46 -3.15
N HIS A 230 12.83 -6.76 -2.15
CA HIS A 230 12.94 -8.11 -1.59
C HIS A 230 11.61 -8.60 -1.04
N GLN A 231 10.92 -7.76 -0.25
CA GLN A 231 9.64 -8.12 0.38
C GLN A 231 8.55 -8.41 -0.67
N VAL A 232 8.50 -7.62 -1.75
CA VAL A 232 7.61 -7.83 -2.90
C VAL A 232 7.85 -9.19 -3.55
N PHE A 233 9.10 -9.52 -3.87
CA PHE A 233 9.44 -10.81 -4.46
C PHE A 233 9.17 -11.99 -3.52
N GLN A 234 9.39 -11.83 -2.22
CA GLN A 234 9.03 -12.87 -1.25
C GLN A 234 7.53 -13.12 -1.15
N THR A 235 6.71 -12.05 -1.13
CA THR A 235 5.24 -12.20 -1.19
C THR A 235 4.81 -12.95 -2.43
N THR A 236 5.30 -12.55 -3.61
CA THR A 236 4.99 -13.23 -4.86
C THR A 236 5.39 -14.69 -4.80
N LYS A 237 6.63 -15.00 -4.40
CA LYS A 237 7.16 -16.35 -4.28
C LYS A 237 6.27 -17.23 -3.41
N LEU A 238 5.93 -16.76 -2.20
CA LEU A 238 5.09 -17.52 -1.27
C LEU A 238 3.69 -17.79 -1.81
N ILE A 239 3.09 -16.83 -2.54
CA ILE A 239 1.77 -17.02 -3.17
C ILE A 239 1.85 -18.04 -4.30
N VAL A 240 2.82 -17.93 -5.22
CA VAL A 240 2.91 -18.83 -6.38
C VAL A 240 3.31 -20.24 -5.97
N GLU A 241 4.21 -20.42 -4.99
CA GLU A 241 4.54 -21.72 -4.42
C GLU A 241 3.32 -22.39 -3.79
N LYS A 242 2.53 -21.62 -3.03
CA LYS A 242 1.32 -22.14 -2.37
C LYS A 242 0.24 -22.59 -3.37
N LEU A 243 0.13 -21.91 -4.50
CA LEU A 243 -0.86 -22.23 -5.54
C LEU A 243 -0.30 -23.16 -6.64
N GLY A 244 0.98 -23.50 -6.60
CA GLY A 244 1.63 -24.33 -7.63
C GLY A 244 1.66 -23.67 -9.00
N ILE A 245 1.80 -22.33 -9.07
CA ILE A 245 1.81 -21.59 -10.34
C ILE A 245 3.19 -21.73 -10.99
N PRO A 246 3.28 -22.24 -12.24
CA PRO A 246 4.55 -22.39 -12.96
C PRO A 246 5.24 -21.04 -13.20
N GLU A 247 6.58 -21.05 -13.26
CA GLU A 247 7.40 -19.83 -13.38
C GLU A 247 7.15 -19.06 -14.69
N ASP A 248 6.82 -19.76 -15.77
CA ASP A 248 6.49 -19.17 -17.07
C ASP A 248 5.08 -18.57 -17.15
N LYS A 249 4.26 -18.77 -16.13
CA LYS A 249 2.87 -18.30 -16.04
C LYS A 249 2.67 -17.01 -15.25
N TYR A 250 3.73 -16.45 -14.68
CA TYR A 250 3.61 -15.20 -13.94
C TYR A 250 4.81 -14.27 -14.10
N SER A 251 4.60 -13.00 -13.83
CA SER A 251 5.67 -12.01 -13.74
C SER A 251 5.34 -10.94 -12.69
N VAL A 252 6.35 -10.11 -12.33
CA VAL A 252 6.24 -9.02 -11.39
C VAL A 252 6.53 -7.71 -12.10
N SER A 253 5.70 -6.69 -11.86
CA SER A 253 5.86 -5.35 -12.40
C SER A 253 5.59 -4.27 -11.34
N PHE A 254 5.92 -3.01 -11.68
CA PHE A 254 5.78 -1.86 -10.80
C PHE A 254 5.03 -0.73 -11.49
N GLN A 255 3.91 -0.29 -10.86
CA GLN A 255 3.02 0.77 -11.37
C GLN A 255 3.35 2.14 -10.81
N SER A 256 2.77 3.20 -11.36
CA SER A 256 2.74 4.56 -10.80
C SER A 256 4.11 5.23 -10.67
N ARG A 257 4.87 5.35 -11.74
CA ARG A 257 6.16 6.06 -11.73
C ARG A 257 6.01 7.57 -11.92
N LEU A 258 6.93 8.33 -11.33
CA LEU A 258 7.13 9.75 -11.64
C LEU A 258 8.34 9.94 -12.56
N ALA A 259 8.23 10.86 -13.52
CA ALA A 259 9.34 11.21 -14.39
C ALA A 259 10.52 11.86 -13.62
N GLY A 260 11.73 11.72 -14.17
CA GLY A 260 12.92 12.45 -13.72
C GLY A 260 13.88 11.69 -12.79
N THR A 261 13.52 10.48 -12.33
CA THR A 261 14.43 9.62 -11.57
C THR A 261 14.17 8.15 -11.89
N PRO A 262 15.15 7.24 -11.76
CA PRO A 262 14.94 5.81 -11.92
C PRO A 262 13.97 5.27 -10.86
N TRP A 263 12.99 4.49 -11.31
CA TRP A 263 12.03 3.74 -10.50
C TRP A 263 12.20 2.25 -10.73
N LEU A 264 11.73 1.44 -9.80
CA LEU A 264 11.74 -0.02 -9.93
C LEU A 264 11.07 -0.47 -11.23
N LYS A 265 11.67 -1.46 -11.85
CA LYS A 265 11.27 -2.06 -13.14
C LYS A 265 11.01 -3.57 -12.99
N PRO A 266 10.30 -4.18 -13.97
CA PRO A 266 9.65 -3.60 -15.15
C PRO A 266 8.43 -2.74 -14.79
N TYR A 267 8.04 -1.80 -15.67
CA TYR A 267 6.87 -0.95 -15.47
C TYR A 267 5.59 -1.66 -15.90
N THR A 268 4.52 -1.54 -15.13
CA THR A 268 3.28 -2.29 -15.35
C THR A 268 2.60 -1.98 -16.67
N ASP A 269 2.51 -0.71 -17.08
CA ASP A 269 1.99 -0.28 -18.38
C ASP A 269 2.72 -1.00 -19.54
N PHE A 270 4.04 -0.96 -19.55
CA PHE A 270 4.83 -1.64 -20.59
C PHE A 270 4.74 -3.17 -20.54
N GLU A 271 4.62 -3.76 -19.36
CA GLU A 271 4.43 -5.22 -19.23
C GLU A 271 3.06 -5.67 -19.72
N ILE A 272 2.02 -4.90 -19.49
CA ILE A 272 0.66 -5.17 -20.00
C ILE A 272 0.68 -5.21 -21.53
N GLU A 273 1.23 -4.17 -22.18
CA GLU A 273 1.36 -4.11 -23.63
C GLU A 273 2.26 -5.24 -24.18
N ARG A 274 3.42 -5.48 -23.57
CA ARG A 274 4.36 -6.53 -23.97
C ARG A 274 3.70 -7.90 -23.96
N LEU A 275 2.98 -8.25 -22.89
CA LEU A 275 2.29 -9.53 -22.76
C LEU A 275 1.23 -9.72 -23.84
N ALA A 276 0.45 -8.69 -24.16
CA ALA A 276 -0.54 -8.74 -25.24
C ALA A 276 0.15 -8.96 -26.62
N HIS A 277 1.23 -8.24 -26.91
CA HIS A 277 2.01 -8.39 -28.15
C HIS A 277 2.69 -9.77 -28.27
N GLU A 278 3.03 -10.40 -27.14
CA GLU A 278 3.53 -11.79 -27.10
C GLU A 278 2.42 -12.85 -27.28
N GLY A 279 1.20 -12.42 -27.53
CA GLY A 279 0.06 -13.29 -27.78
C GLY A 279 -0.65 -13.81 -26.52
N LYS A 280 -0.37 -13.25 -25.35
CA LYS A 280 -1.17 -13.52 -24.14
C LYS A 280 -2.53 -12.84 -24.28
N LYS A 281 -3.59 -13.64 -24.39
CA LYS A 281 -4.95 -13.16 -24.62
C LYS A 281 -5.77 -12.98 -23.35
N LYS A 282 -5.41 -13.70 -22.28
CA LYS A 282 -6.15 -13.72 -21.02
C LYS A 282 -5.19 -13.36 -19.88
N LEU A 283 -5.26 -12.12 -19.41
CA LEU A 283 -4.42 -11.58 -18.34
C LEU A 283 -5.19 -11.52 -17.03
N VAL A 284 -4.59 -12.04 -15.96
CA VAL A 284 -5.04 -11.85 -14.58
C VAL A 284 -4.04 -10.93 -13.89
N ILE A 285 -4.52 -9.91 -13.17
CA ILE A 285 -3.65 -8.99 -12.42
C ILE A 285 -4.02 -9.01 -10.95
N LEU A 286 -3.01 -9.12 -10.09
CA LEU A 286 -3.12 -9.01 -8.62
C LEU A 286 -2.16 -7.93 -8.11
N SER A 287 -2.62 -7.10 -7.16
CA SER A 287 -1.78 -6.07 -6.53
C SER A 287 -1.67 -6.28 -5.00
N PRO A 288 -0.78 -7.17 -4.52
CA PRO A 288 -0.73 -7.53 -3.10
C PRO A 288 -0.24 -6.40 -2.18
N ALA A 289 0.37 -5.35 -2.71
CA ALA A 289 0.80 -4.19 -1.91
C ALA A 289 -0.37 -3.43 -1.27
N PHE A 290 -1.58 -3.60 -1.81
CA PHE A 290 -2.78 -2.93 -1.33
C PHE A 290 -3.72 -3.94 -0.67
N VAL A 291 -4.12 -3.65 0.57
CA VAL A 291 -5.10 -4.48 1.29
C VAL A 291 -6.53 -3.98 1.11
N SER A 292 -6.70 -2.75 0.65
CA SER A 292 -7.99 -2.13 0.31
C SER A 292 -7.90 -1.47 -1.05
N ASP A 293 -8.93 -1.62 -1.86
CA ASP A 293 -9.01 -0.97 -3.16
C ASP A 293 -8.95 0.56 -3.04
N CYS A 294 -8.25 1.17 -3.97
CA CYS A 294 -7.92 2.58 -4.01
C CYS A 294 -7.84 3.10 -5.45
N LEU A 295 -7.35 4.31 -5.64
CA LEU A 295 -7.21 4.88 -6.97
C LEU A 295 -6.30 4.04 -7.87
N GLU A 296 -5.19 3.58 -7.31
CA GLU A 296 -4.14 2.82 -7.99
C GLU A 296 -4.63 1.43 -8.44
N THR A 297 -5.59 0.83 -7.74
CA THR A 297 -6.15 -0.47 -8.14
C THR A 297 -7.36 -0.32 -9.05
N LEU A 298 -8.30 0.54 -8.71
CA LEU A 298 -9.59 0.64 -9.42
C LEU A 298 -9.46 1.42 -10.74
N GLU A 299 -8.74 2.53 -10.74
CA GLU A 299 -8.61 3.38 -11.93
C GLU A 299 -7.38 2.99 -12.75
N GLU A 300 -6.18 3.02 -12.17
CA GLU A 300 -4.94 2.77 -12.91
C GLU A 300 -4.88 1.33 -13.45
N LEU A 301 -5.05 0.30 -12.58
CA LEU A 301 -5.05 -1.10 -13.05
C LEU A 301 -6.40 -1.53 -13.63
N GLY A 302 -7.52 -1.15 -13.00
CA GLY A 302 -8.84 -1.65 -13.36
C GLY A 302 -9.44 -1.04 -14.61
N MET A 303 -9.11 0.21 -14.93
CA MET A 303 -9.62 0.92 -16.10
C MET A 303 -8.51 1.16 -17.12
N GLU A 304 -7.48 1.97 -16.81
CA GLU A 304 -6.40 2.29 -17.75
C GLU A 304 -5.65 1.01 -18.20
N GLY A 305 -5.19 0.18 -17.28
CA GLY A 305 -4.47 -1.07 -17.63
C GLY A 305 -5.32 -2.07 -18.40
N LYS A 306 -6.64 -2.11 -18.16
CA LYS A 306 -7.55 -2.93 -18.97
C LYS A 306 -7.65 -2.42 -20.40
N ASP A 307 -7.82 -1.10 -20.57
CA ASP A 307 -7.93 -0.50 -21.90
C ASP A 307 -6.64 -0.70 -22.67
N GLU A 308 -5.46 -0.47 -22.06
CA GLU A 308 -4.12 -0.74 -22.65
C GLU A 308 -3.97 -2.18 -23.12
N PHE A 309 -4.38 -3.16 -22.29
CA PHE A 309 -4.30 -4.58 -22.66
C PHE A 309 -5.17 -4.94 -23.87
N LEU A 310 -6.42 -4.46 -23.88
CA LEU A 310 -7.36 -4.73 -24.96
C LEU A 310 -6.93 -4.04 -26.27
N GLU A 311 -6.47 -2.79 -26.20
CA GLU A 311 -5.94 -2.04 -27.35
C GLU A 311 -4.68 -2.70 -27.95
N ALA A 312 -3.82 -3.30 -27.10
CA ALA A 312 -2.64 -4.04 -27.53
C ALA A 312 -2.97 -5.46 -28.08
N GLY A 313 -4.24 -5.84 -28.13
CA GLY A 313 -4.71 -7.09 -28.73
C GLY A 313 -5.00 -8.23 -27.75
N GLY A 314 -5.07 -7.94 -26.47
CA GLY A 314 -5.62 -8.83 -25.44
C GLY A 314 -7.14 -9.05 -25.63
N GLU A 315 -7.69 -10.08 -25.01
CA GLU A 315 -9.11 -10.43 -25.14
C GLU A 315 -9.85 -10.43 -23.81
N LYS A 316 -9.20 -10.87 -22.72
CA LYS A 316 -9.78 -10.94 -21.39
C LYS A 316 -8.80 -10.40 -20.36
N TYR A 317 -9.25 -9.40 -19.61
CA TYR A 317 -8.51 -8.80 -18.50
C TYR A 317 -9.28 -8.98 -17.20
N THR A 318 -8.64 -9.59 -16.20
CA THR A 318 -9.24 -9.86 -14.91
C THR A 318 -8.40 -9.18 -13.82
N LEU A 319 -8.92 -8.10 -13.24
CA LEU A 319 -8.33 -7.53 -12.04
C LEU A 319 -8.85 -8.29 -10.81
N VAL A 320 -7.94 -8.88 -10.03
CA VAL A 320 -8.25 -9.46 -8.74
C VAL A 320 -8.42 -8.29 -7.74
N PRO A 321 -9.55 -8.15 -7.04
CA PRO A 321 -9.73 -7.08 -6.08
C PRO A 321 -8.74 -7.22 -4.92
N CYS A 322 -8.53 -6.15 -4.16
CA CYS A 322 -7.79 -6.24 -2.91
C CYS A 322 -8.53 -7.12 -1.88
N LEU A 323 -7.88 -7.43 -0.77
CA LEU A 323 -8.50 -8.23 0.31
C LEU A 323 -9.77 -7.57 0.86
N ASN A 324 -9.82 -6.24 0.86
CA ASN A 324 -10.98 -5.47 1.30
C ASN A 324 -11.54 -5.99 2.63
N GLU A 325 -12.84 -6.24 2.69
CA GLU A 325 -13.53 -6.71 3.88
C GLU A 325 -13.77 -8.23 3.95
N ARG A 326 -12.92 -9.01 3.24
CA ARG A 326 -12.95 -10.49 3.29
C ARG A 326 -12.73 -10.99 4.70
N GLU A 327 -13.46 -12.03 5.06
CA GLU A 327 -13.44 -12.58 6.42
C GLU A 327 -12.07 -13.15 6.82
N ASP A 328 -11.37 -13.82 5.90
CA ASP A 328 -10.02 -14.34 6.12
C ASP A 328 -8.99 -13.23 6.41
N TRP A 329 -9.12 -12.07 5.73
CA TRP A 329 -8.31 -10.90 6.02
C TRP A 329 -8.69 -10.22 7.34
N VAL A 330 -9.99 -10.09 7.61
CA VAL A 330 -10.49 -9.52 8.88
C VAL A 330 -9.99 -10.34 10.07
N GLU A 331 -10.02 -11.68 10.00
CA GLU A 331 -9.46 -12.55 11.05
C GLU A 331 -7.94 -12.40 11.20
N THR A 332 -7.22 -12.31 10.07
CA THR A 332 -5.78 -12.07 10.07
C THR A 332 -5.44 -10.77 10.79
N LEU A 333 -6.11 -9.68 10.42
CA LEU A 333 -5.88 -8.36 11.01
C LEU A 333 -6.28 -8.32 12.50
N ALA A 334 -7.39 -8.98 12.86
CA ALA A 334 -7.79 -9.14 14.26
C ALA A 334 -6.73 -9.93 15.07
N GLY A 335 -6.11 -10.94 14.47
CA GLY A 335 -4.96 -11.64 15.03
C GLY A 335 -3.78 -10.69 15.32
N TYR A 336 -3.43 -9.82 14.38
CA TYR A 336 -2.37 -8.82 14.59
C TYR A 336 -2.73 -7.82 15.70
N CYS A 337 -4.00 -7.49 15.88
CA CYS A 337 -4.46 -6.59 16.95
C CYS A 337 -4.44 -7.24 18.33
N ARG A 338 -4.73 -8.55 18.43
CA ARG A 338 -4.74 -9.31 19.69
C ARG A 338 -3.33 -9.52 20.25
N ASN A 339 -2.38 -9.88 19.42
CA ASN A 339 -0.97 -10.11 19.77
C ASN A 339 -0.20 -8.81 19.98
#